data_6a5aac1ce00fa01b7ada00687a9a4b07
#
_entry.id   6a5aac1ce00fa01b7ada00687a9a4b07
#
_cell.length_a   1.000
_cell.length_b   1.000
_cell.length_c   1.000
_cell.angle_alpha   90.00
_cell.angle_beta   90.00
_cell.angle_gamma   90.00
#
_symmetry.space_group_name_H-M   'P 1'
#
loop_
_entity.id
_entity.type
_entity.pdbx_description
1 polymer ?
#
loop_
_entity_poly.entity_id
_entity_poly.type
_entity_poly.pdbx_seq_one_letter_code
_entity_poly.pdbx_strand_id
1 'polypeptide(L)'
;MTLYYIVNTHICMYLRLLYKRYKIYNDMSNNTINHVAMIMDGNGRWAKKRGLPRTKGHEEGCKRIIEIFDAVKANHIYAMTLYAFSTENWNRPKSEISLLFRYLDKFFKDNIKTFMKDGIRVQVMGDISRLPEKTQKTVTDAINRTKDNDNYVFNIALNYGSRQELVKATKEIAQEVKDGKLDINDINEETISNHLYTKNLPPIDLMIRTSGEQRLSNYLLYQLAYSEFIFTPIYWPDFHKEDFENCLEEYRARDRRYGKIEE
;
A
#
# COMPACT_ATOMS: atom_id res chain seq x y z
N MET A 1 -23.89 -12.88 -30.24
CA MET A 1 -23.85 -11.48 -29.80
C MET A 1 -23.16 -11.27 -28.42
N THR A 2 -23.38 -12.16 -27.47
CA THR A 2 -22.86 -12.01 -26.09
C THR A 2 -21.32 -12.10 -25.96
N LEU A 3 -20.65 -12.97 -26.74
CA LEU A 3 -19.20 -13.13 -26.69
C LEU A 3 -18.42 -11.90 -27.21
N TYR A 4 -18.96 -11.22 -28.22
CA TYR A 4 -18.34 -10.02 -28.84
C TYR A 4 -18.39 -8.80 -27.90
N TYR A 5 -19.40 -8.69 -27.05
CA TYR A 5 -19.51 -7.63 -26.03
C TYR A 5 -18.57 -7.86 -24.86
N ILE A 6 -18.36 -9.11 -24.44
CA ILE A 6 -17.47 -9.45 -23.32
C ILE A 6 -16.01 -9.22 -23.71
N VAL A 7 -15.61 -9.60 -24.93
CA VAL A 7 -14.24 -9.40 -25.44
C VAL A 7 -13.93 -7.88 -25.60
N ASN A 8 -14.89 -7.09 -26.12
CA ASN A 8 -14.69 -5.63 -26.26
C ASN A 8 -14.62 -4.89 -24.93
N THR A 9 -15.37 -5.28 -23.90
CA THR A 9 -15.28 -4.68 -22.56
C THR A 9 -13.93 -4.98 -21.89
N HIS A 10 -13.42 -6.20 -22.02
CA HIS A 10 -12.10 -6.55 -21.47
C HIS A 10 -10.95 -5.87 -22.21
N ILE A 11 -11.01 -5.77 -23.54
CA ILE A 11 -10.01 -5.04 -24.33
C ILE A 11 -10.06 -3.55 -24.02
N CYS A 12 -11.23 -2.94 -23.88
CA CYS A 12 -11.38 -1.52 -23.55
C CYS A 12 -10.87 -1.22 -22.13
N MET A 13 -11.11 -2.12 -21.17
CA MET A 13 -10.60 -2.02 -19.80
C MET A 13 -9.08 -2.19 -19.76
N TYR A 14 -8.53 -3.14 -20.54
CA TYR A 14 -7.09 -3.37 -20.67
C TYR A 14 -6.39 -2.18 -21.35
N LEU A 15 -6.96 -1.61 -22.40
CA LEU A 15 -6.46 -0.42 -23.09
C LEU A 15 -6.56 0.84 -22.19
N ARG A 16 -7.60 0.97 -21.37
CA ARG A 16 -7.69 2.04 -20.33
C ARG A 16 -6.62 1.88 -19.25
N LEU A 17 -6.34 0.66 -18.81
CA LEU A 17 -5.27 0.37 -17.85
C LEU A 17 -3.89 0.67 -18.44
N LEU A 18 -3.65 0.28 -19.70
CA LEU A 18 -2.43 0.59 -20.43
C LEU A 18 -2.28 2.09 -20.66
N TYR A 19 -3.35 2.81 -21.03
CA TYR A 19 -3.32 4.26 -21.22
C TYR A 19 -3.11 5.00 -19.91
N LYS A 20 -3.75 4.58 -18.80
CA LYS A 20 -3.47 5.12 -17.45
C LYS A 20 -2.01 4.83 -17.05
N ARG A 21 -1.50 3.61 -17.25
CA ARG A 21 -0.09 3.27 -17.02
C ARG A 21 0.84 4.15 -17.86
N TYR A 22 0.57 4.31 -19.15
CA TYR A 22 1.35 5.16 -20.06
C TYR A 22 1.34 6.62 -19.62
N LYS A 23 0.18 7.15 -19.21
CA LYS A 23 0.06 8.54 -18.70
C LYS A 23 0.80 8.72 -17.38
N ILE A 24 0.68 7.77 -16.43
CA ILE A 24 1.40 7.77 -15.16
C ILE A 24 2.92 7.67 -15.39
N TYR A 25 3.37 6.88 -16.38
CA TYR A 25 4.79 6.70 -16.70
C TYR A 25 5.41 7.92 -17.40
N ASN A 26 4.65 8.61 -18.25
CA ASN A 26 5.14 9.81 -18.96
C ASN A 26 5.05 11.11 -18.13
N ASP A 27 4.29 11.12 -17.05
CA ASP A 27 4.21 12.27 -16.12
C ASP A 27 5.37 12.28 -15.08
N MET A 28 6.33 11.37 -15.20
CA MET A 28 7.52 11.31 -14.32
C MET A 28 8.47 12.53 -14.45
N SER A 29 8.17 13.48 -15.34
CA SER A 29 8.97 14.70 -15.52
C SER A 29 8.61 15.85 -14.57
N ASN A 30 7.47 15.77 -13.88
CA ASN A 30 7.04 16.77 -12.90
C ASN A 30 6.88 16.05 -11.55
N ASN A 31 7.31 16.63 -10.45
CA ASN A 31 7.22 16.18 -9.05
C ASN A 31 5.81 15.69 -8.62
N THR A 32 5.13 14.93 -9.50
CA THR A 32 3.80 14.36 -9.33
C THR A 32 3.91 13.11 -8.49
N ILE A 33 3.13 13.03 -7.43
CA ILE A 33 3.04 11.86 -6.56
C ILE A 33 1.84 11.03 -7.00
N ASN A 34 2.09 9.79 -7.42
CA ASN A 34 1.03 8.83 -7.80
C ASN A 34 0.78 7.78 -6.73
N HIS A 35 1.79 7.48 -5.91
CA HIS A 35 1.71 6.44 -4.91
C HIS A 35 2.49 6.82 -3.64
N VAL A 36 1.80 6.87 -2.51
CA VAL A 36 2.39 7.08 -1.19
C VAL A 36 2.33 5.79 -0.38
N ALA A 37 3.46 5.39 0.21
CA ALA A 37 3.55 4.29 1.16
C ALA A 37 3.75 4.83 2.58
N MET A 38 3.11 4.23 3.60
CA MET A 38 3.19 4.74 4.95
C MET A 38 3.43 3.65 5.99
N ILE A 39 4.35 3.91 6.92
CA ILE A 39 4.55 3.13 8.15
C ILE A 39 3.94 3.89 9.32
N MET A 40 2.78 3.43 9.77
CA MET A 40 1.95 4.03 10.82
C MET A 40 2.49 3.70 12.22
N ASP A 41 3.66 4.27 12.56
CA ASP A 41 4.34 3.99 13.82
C ASP A 41 3.99 4.99 14.92
N GLY A 42 4.18 4.57 16.18
CA GLY A 42 4.04 5.41 17.35
C GLY A 42 2.74 5.26 18.14
N ASN A 43 1.76 4.46 17.69
CA ASN A 43 0.48 4.28 18.38
C ASN A 43 0.64 3.94 19.87
N GLY A 44 1.49 2.97 20.20
CA GLY A 44 1.71 2.55 21.58
C GLY A 44 2.45 3.60 22.41
N ARG A 45 3.42 4.32 21.82
CA ARG A 45 4.17 5.40 22.48
C ARG A 45 3.27 6.61 22.74
N TRP A 46 2.41 6.94 21.79
CA TRP A 46 1.38 7.98 21.91
C TRP A 46 0.46 7.74 23.11
N ALA A 47 -0.06 6.51 23.25
CA ALA A 47 -0.93 6.14 24.37
C ALA A 47 -0.18 6.20 25.71
N LYS A 48 1.04 5.62 25.77
CA LYS A 48 1.87 5.63 26.98
C LYS A 48 2.17 7.06 27.47
N LYS A 49 2.51 7.98 26.54
CA LYS A 49 2.77 9.39 26.88
C LYS A 49 1.55 10.09 27.52
N ARG A 50 0.34 9.57 27.26
CA ARG A 50 -0.93 10.11 27.79
C ARG A 50 -1.51 9.29 28.96
N GLY A 51 -0.75 8.34 29.51
CA GLY A 51 -1.23 7.45 30.57
C GLY A 51 -2.35 6.50 30.13
N LEU A 52 -2.48 6.27 28.81
CA LEU A 52 -3.54 5.42 28.23
C LEU A 52 -3.02 4.02 27.90
N PRO A 53 -3.88 3.01 27.89
CA PRO A 53 -3.55 1.68 27.39
C PRO A 53 -3.11 1.76 25.92
N ARG A 54 -2.12 0.93 25.50
CA ARG A 54 -1.63 0.87 24.11
C ARG A 54 -2.75 0.72 23.07
N THR A 55 -3.81 0.04 23.44
CA THR A 55 -5.00 -0.18 22.62
C THR A 55 -5.70 1.11 22.20
N LYS A 56 -5.69 2.15 23.04
CA LYS A 56 -6.25 3.46 22.71
C LYS A 56 -5.46 4.17 21.61
N GLY A 57 -4.13 4.00 21.57
CA GLY A 57 -3.33 4.52 20.48
C GLY A 57 -3.69 3.88 19.12
N HIS A 58 -3.94 2.58 19.09
CA HIS A 58 -4.39 1.91 17.87
C HIS A 58 -5.80 2.35 17.44
N GLU A 59 -6.71 2.58 18.40
CA GLU A 59 -8.05 3.08 18.13
C GLU A 59 -8.00 4.47 17.46
N GLU A 60 -7.22 5.40 18.03
CA GLU A 60 -7.03 6.73 17.44
C GLU A 60 -6.31 6.67 16.10
N GLY A 61 -5.29 5.79 15.97
CA GLY A 61 -4.59 5.57 14.71
C GLY A 61 -5.51 5.07 13.58
N CYS A 62 -6.53 4.26 13.89
CA CYS A 62 -7.51 3.84 12.89
C CYS A 62 -8.35 5.01 12.35
N LYS A 63 -8.71 5.98 13.18
CA LYS A 63 -9.44 7.18 12.76
C LYS A 63 -8.60 8.02 11.81
N ARG A 64 -7.30 8.08 12.03
CA ARG A 64 -6.35 8.82 11.22
C ARG A 64 -6.24 8.30 9.79
N ILE A 65 -6.41 6.99 9.58
CA ILE A 65 -6.32 6.38 8.23
C ILE A 65 -7.26 7.07 7.24
N ILE A 66 -8.52 7.30 7.62
CA ILE A 66 -9.52 7.90 6.71
C ILE A 66 -9.18 9.37 6.45
N GLU A 67 -8.79 10.14 7.46
CA GLU A 67 -8.40 11.54 7.30
C GLU A 67 -7.23 11.69 6.32
N ILE A 68 -6.20 10.86 6.47
CA ILE A 68 -5.05 10.89 5.56
C ILE A 68 -5.44 10.39 4.17
N PHE A 69 -6.32 9.39 4.05
CA PHE A 69 -6.78 8.94 2.76
C PHE A 69 -7.63 9.99 2.04
N ASP A 70 -8.41 10.79 2.77
CA ASP A 70 -9.12 11.94 2.21
C ASP A 70 -8.14 13.02 1.71
N ALA A 71 -7.03 13.25 2.42
CA ALA A 71 -5.96 14.13 1.96
C ALA A 71 -5.25 13.56 0.70
N VAL A 72 -5.02 12.26 0.62
CA VAL A 72 -4.49 11.56 -0.57
C VAL A 72 -5.39 11.82 -1.78
N LYS A 73 -6.72 11.65 -1.62
CA LYS A 73 -7.71 11.95 -2.69
C LYS A 73 -7.72 13.43 -3.08
N ALA A 74 -7.68 14.33 -2.11
CA ALA A 74 -7.66 15.78 -2.35
C ALA A 74 -6.44 16.24 -3.14
N ASN A 75 -5.30 15.55 -2.98
CA ASN A 75 -4.07 15.78 -3.73
C ASN A 75 -3.97 14.95 -5.02
N HIS A 76 -5.06 14.29 -5.45
CA HIS A 76 -5.12 13.46 -6.66
C HIS A 76 -4.10 12.32 -6.71
N ILE A 77 -3.63 11.84 -5.56
CA ILE A 77 -2.71 10.72 -5.45
C ILE A 77 -3.51 9.42 -5.66
N TYR A 78 -3.11 8.63 -6.67
CA TYR A 78 -3.87 7.45 -7.10
C TYR A 78 -3.86 6.32 -6.09
N ALA A 79 -2.71 6.05 -5.45
CA ALA A 79 -2.57 4.90 -4.56
C ALA A 79 -1.98 5.29 -3.20
N MET A 80 -2.51 4.67 -2.14
CA MET A 80 -1.93 4.70 -0.81
C MET A 80 -1.72 3.27 -0.32
N THR A 81 -0.48 2.94 0.09
CA THR A 81 -0.14 1.65 0.71
C THR A 81 0.18 1.85 2.19
N LEU A 82 -0.48 1.10 3.06
CA LEU A 82 -0.34 1.19 4.51
C LEU A 82 0.27 -0.08 5.12
N TYR A 83 1.29 0.06 5.96
CA TYR A 83 1.85 -1.05 6.72
C TYR A 83 1.04 -1.29 8.01
N ALA A 84 0.02 -2.16 7.93
CA ALA A 84 -0.90 -2.37 9.04
C ALA A 84 -0.49 -3.53 9.97
N PHE A 85 0.05 -4.64 9.41
CA PHE A 85 0.49 -5.79 10.20
C PHE A 85 1.65 -6.52 9.52
N SER A 86 2.84 -6.47 10.14
CA SER A 86 4.02 -7.16 9.63
C SER A 86 4.10 -8.61 10.10
N THR A 87 4.91 -9.42 9.41
CA THR A 87 5.22 -10.80 9.84
C THR A 87 5.83 -10.85 11.23
N GLU A 88 6.58 -9.83 11.65
CA GLU A 88 7.20 -9.74 12.96
C GLU A 88 6.19 -9.42 14.08
N ASN A 89 5.02 -8.86 13.72
CA ASN A 89 3.98 -8.50 14.70
C ASN A 89 3.32 -9.73 15.37
N TRP A 90 3.47 -10.92 14.79
CA TRP A 90 3.03 -12.15 15.46
C TRP A 90 3.74 -12.41 16.80
N ASN A 91 4.89 -11.78 17.06
CA ASN A 91 5.59 -11.84 18.34
C ASN A 91 4.97 -10.95 19.43
N ARG A 92 3.93 -10.18 19.12
CA ARG A 92 3.21 -9.36 20.09
C ARG A 92 2.30 -10.20 20.98
N PRO A 93 1.88 -9.68 22.15
CA PRO A 93 0.89 -10.35 22.99
C PRO A 93 -0.38 -10.71 22.20
N LYS A 94 -0.91 -11.92 22.39
CA LYS A 94 -2.12 -12.40 21.68
C LYS A 94 -3.33 -11.48 21.85
N SER A 95 -3.47 -10.83 23.01
CA SER A 95 -4.53 -9.84 23.27
C SER A 95 -4.43 -8.60 22.38
N GLU A 96 -3.19 -8.09 22.14
CA GLU A 96 -2.94 -6.98 21.23
C GLU A 96 -3.25 -7.38 19.79
N ILE A 97 -2.78 -8.55 19.36
CA ILE A 97 -3.03 -9.08 18.00
C ILE A 97 -4.55 -9.23 17.74
N SER A 98 -5.28 -9.85 18.68
CA SER A 98 -6.73 -10.02 18.54
C SER A 98 -7.48 -8.68 18.46
N LEU A 99 -6.99 -7.67 19.14
CA LEU A 99 -7.57 -6.32 19.10
C LEU A 99 -7.28 -5.64 17.75
N LEU A 100 -6.06 -5.77 17.24
CA LEU A 100 -5.70 -5.22 15.91
C LEU A 100 -6.59 -5.78 14.81
N PHE A 101 -6.86 -7.10 14.80
CA PHE A 101 -7.77 -7.70 13.83
C PHE A 101 -9.22 -7.24 14.03
N ARG A 102 -9.68 -7.05 15.27
CA ARG A 102 -11.02 -6.46 15.52
C ARG A 102 -11.14 -5.03 14.98
N TYR A 103 -10.10 -4.22 15.11
CA TYR A 103 -10.08 -2.87 14.53
C TYR A 103 -10.06 -2.93 13.00
N LEU A 104 -9.32 -3.84 12.40
CA LEU A 104 -9.31 -4.04 10.95
C LEU A 104 -10.69 -4.45 10.43
N ASP A 105 -11.34 -5.43 11.08
CA ASP A 105 -12.69 -5.86 10.74
C ASP A 105 -13.70 -4.71 10.82
N LYS A 106 -13.61 -3.92 11.90
CA LYS A 106 -14.47 -2.74 12.09
C LYS A 106 -14.21 -1.68 11.02
N PHE A 107 -12.95 -1.40 10.73
CA PHE A 107 -12.53 -0.43 9.72
C PHE A 107 -13.17 -0.73 8.36
N PHE A 108 -13.03 -1.95 7.85
CA PHE A 108 -13.63 -2.31 6.57
C PHE A 108 -15.16 -2.27 6.60
N LYS A 109 -15.78 -2.77 7.67
CA LYS A 109 -17.23 -2.75 7.82
C LYS A 109 -17.79 -1.32 7.80
N ASP A 110 -17.14 -0.40 8.49
CA ASP A 110 -17.61 0.99 8.62
C ASP A 110 -17.39 1.77 7.29
N ASN A 111 -16.33 1.47 6.54
CA ASN A 111 -15.92 2.28 5.40
C ASN A 111 -16.27 1.70 4.02
N ILE A 112 -16.71 0.45 3.91
CA ILE A 112 -16.95 -0.21 2.62
C ILE A 112 -17.95 0.53 1.73
N LYS A 113 -18.98 1.16 2.31
CA LYS A 113 -19.98 1.94 1.55
C LYS A 113 -19.34 3.18 0.93
N THR A 114 -18.47 3.86 1.67
CA THR A 114 -17.70 5.01 1.19
C THR A 114 -16.73 4.59 0.08
N PHE A 115 -16.04 3.47 0.26
CA PHE A 115 -15.13 2.94 -0.76
C PHE A 115 -15.85 2.65 -2.08
N MET A 116 -17.01 2.04 -2.01
CA MET A 116 -17.87 1.81 -3.19
C MET A 116 -18.33 3.12 -3.84
N LYS A 117 -18.81 4.08 -3.04
CA LYS A 117 -19.30 5.37 -3.53
C LYS A 117 -18.20 6.19 -4.21
N ASP A 118 -17.01 6.22 -3.62
CA ASP A 118 -15.89 7.03 -4.09
C ASP A 118 -15.07 6.33 -5.19
N GLY A 119 -15.43 5.10 -5.57
CA GLY A 119 -14.71 4.32 -6.58
C GLY A 119 -13.32 3.87 -6.11
N ILE A 120 -13.17 3.60 -4.80
CA ILE A 120 -11.90 3.17 -4.20
C ILE A 120 -11.79 1.66 -4.29
N ARG A 121 -10.70 1.16 -4.90
CA ARG A 121 -10.36 -0.25 -4.94
C ARG A 121 -9.52 -0.63 -3.73
N VAL A 122 -10.00 -1.62 -2.96
CA VAL A 122 -9.24 -2.22 -1.88
C VAL A 122 -8.32 -3.30 -2.44
N GLN A 123 -7.04 -3.20 -2.10
CA GLN A 123 -6.05 -4.26 -2.35
C GLN A 123 -5.37 -4.66 -1.05
N VAL A 124 -4.91 -5.90 -1.00
CA VAL A 124 -4.18 -6.44 0.14
C VAL A 124 -2.91 -7.09 -0.34
N MET A 125 -1.81 -6.80 0.32
CA MET A 125 -0.53 -7.44 0.11
C MET A 125 -0.11 -8.22 1.35
N GLY A 126 0.48 -9.39 1.14
CA GLY A 126 0.88 -10.33 2.18
C GLY A 126 0.04 -11.61 2.20
N ASP A 127 0.39 -12.53 3.09
CA ASP A 127 -0.28 -13.82 3.24
C ASP A 127 -1.40 -13.74 4.28
N ILE A 128 -2.64 -13.60 3.81
CA ILE A 128 -3.81 -13.50 4.66
C ILE A 128 -4.28 -14.85 5.22
N SER A 129 -3.73 -15.97 4.77
CA SER A 129 -4.15 -17.32 5.22
C SER A 129 -3.95 -17.57 6.73
N ARG A 130 -3.00 -16.85 7.34
CA ARG A 130 -2.72 -16.94 8.78
C ARG A 130 -3.60 -16.02 9.64
N LEU A 131 -4.38 -15.13 9.05
CA LEU A 131 -5.28 -14.24 9.77
C LEU A 131 -6.46 -15.05 10.35
N PRO A 132 -7.13 -14.56 11.41
CA PRO A 132 -8.37 -15.17 11.89
C PRO A 132 -9.39 -15.29 10.74
N GLU A 133 -10.14 -16.40 10.69
CA GLU A 133 -11.07 -16.70 9.60
C GLU A 133 -12.09 -15.56 9.35
N LYS A 134 -12.60 -14.95 10.43
CA LYS A 134 -13.48 -13.79 10.34
C LYS A 134 -12.83 -12.63 9.58
N THR A 135 -11.56 -12.35 9.89
CA THR A 135 -10.82 -11.26 9.26
C THR A 135 -10.51 -11.58 7.80
N GLN A 136 -10.18 -12.84 7.48
CA GLN A 136 -10.03 -13.30 6.10
C GLN A 136 -11.31 -13.02 5.29
N LYS A 137 -12.48 -13.40 5.82
CA LYS A 137 -13.78 -13.16 5.18
C LYS A 137 -14.05 -11.67 4.99
N THR A 138 -13.81 -10.84 6.01
CA THR A 138 -14.01 -9.38 5.94
C THR A 138 -13.14 -8.74 4.86
N VAL A 139 -11.86 -9.10 4.82
CA VAL A 139 -10.88 -8.59 3.85
C VAL A 139 -11.25 -9.03 2.43
N THR A 140 -11.56 -10.32 2.24
CA THR A 140 -11.96 -10.88 0.95
C THR A 140 -13.26 -10.24 0.44
N ASP A 141 -14.25 -10.00 1.31
CA ASP A 141 -15.48 -9.29 0.93
C ASP A 141 -15.16 -7.85 0.47
N ALA A 142 -14.31 -7.13 1.19
CA ALA A 142 -13.91 -5.77 0.79
C ALA A 142 -13.22 -5.75 -0.59
N ILE A 143 -12.28 -6.67 -0.84
CA ILE A 143 -11.62 -6.81 -2.13
C ILE A 143 -12.63 -7.10 -3.25
N ASN A 144 -13.49 -8.11 -3.06
CA ASN A 144 -14.45 -8.56 -4.07
C ASN A 144 -15.47 -7.48 -4.42
N ARG A 145 -15.95 -6.75 -3.43
CA ARG A 145 -16.93 -5.66 -3.63
C ARG A 145 -16.35 -4.47 -4.36
N THR A 146 -15.07 -4.19 -4.16
CA THR A 146 -14.42 -3.00 -4.73
C THR A 146 -13.53 -3.30 -5.94
N LYS A 147 -13.49 -4.55 -6.43
CA LYS A 147 -12.58 -5.01 -7.49
C LYS A 147 -12.68 -4.23 -8.80
N ASP A 148 -13.87 -3.73 -9.12
CA ASP A 148 -14.17 -3.01 -10.36
C ASP A 148 -14.01 -1.48 -10.21
N ASN A 149 -13.69 -0.99 -9.01
CA ASN A 149 -13.39 0.41 -8.74
C ASN A 149 -11.99 0.76 -9.27
N ASP A 150 -11.81 1.98 -9.79
CA ASP A 150 -10.53 2.38 -10.37
C ASP A 150 -10.15 3.86 -10.17
N ASN A 151 -10.92 4.63 -9.38
CA ASN A 151 -10.57 6.02 -9.09
C ASN A 151 -9.33 6.13 -8.22
N TYR A 152 -9.27 5.33 -7.16
CA TYR A 152 -8.17 5.30 -6.18
C TYR A 152 -7.91 3.87 -5.72
N VAL A 153 -6.71 3.63 -5.22
CA VAL A 153 -6.35 2.34 -4.60
C VAL A 153 -5.98 2.54 -3.13
N PHE A 154 -6.72 1.84 -2.27
CA PHE A 154 -6.39 1.65 -0.87
C PHE A 154 -5.74 0.28 -0.70
N ASN A 155 -4.40 0.24 -0.64
CA ASN A 155 -3.63 -0.98 -0.50
C ASN A 155 -3.17 -1.15 0.95
N ILE A 156 -3.36 -2.31 1.55
CA ILE A 156 -3.03 -2.58 2.94
C ILE A 156 -2.13 -3.82 3.08
N ALA A 157 -1.00 -3.66 3.74
CA ALA A 157 -0.07 -4.74 4.00
C ALA A 157 -0.45 -5.48 5.30
N LEU A 158 -0.88 -6.74 5.16
CA LEU A 158 -1.35 -7.62 6.22
C LEU A 158 -0.54 -8.91 6.25
N ASN A 159 0.03 -9.25 7.40
CA ASN A 159 0.96 -10.38 7.52
C ASN A 159 2.01 -10.32 6.39
N TYR A 160 2.53 -9.11 6.20
CA TYR A 160 3.46 -8.79 5.14
C TYR A 160 4.89 -8.63 5.65
N GLY A 161 5.85 -9.02 4.83
CA GLY A 161 7.25 -8.69 4.94
C GLY A 161 7.90 -8.81 3.57
N SER A 162 8.72 -7.82 3.20
CA SER A 162 9.31 -7.75 1.86
C SER A 162 10.24 -8.93 1.56
N ARG A 163 10.99 -9.42 2.56
CA ARG A 163 11.83 -10.62 2.38
C ARG A 163 10.98 -11.85 2.04
N GLN A 164 9.80 -12.00 2.67
CA GLN A 164 8.87 -13.09 2.39
C GLN A 164 8.23 -12.93 1.02
N GLU A 165 7.91 -11.70 0.61
CA GLU A 165 7.42 -11.40 -0.73
C GLU A 165 8.45 -11.77 -1.81
N LEU A 166 9.72 -11.40 -1.64
CA LEU A 166 10.79 -11.76 -2.56
C LEU A 166 10.99 -13.26 -2.68
N VAL A 167 10.94 -14.00 -1.56
CA VAL A 167 10.99 -15.48 -1.58
C VAL A 167 9.80 -16.06 -2.35
N LYS A 168 8.59 -15.51 -2.15
CA LYS A 168 7.40 -15.91 -2.90
C LYS A 168 7.60 -15.67 -4.40
N ALA A 169 7.99 -14.45 -4.80
CA ALA A 169 8.22 -14.08 -6.19
C ALA A 169 9.27 -14.99 -6.84
N THR A 170 10.39 -15.25 -6.15
CA THR A 170 11.44 -16.16 -6.64
C THR A 170 10.91 -17.58 -6.88
N LYS A 171 10.08 -18.11 -5.98
CA LYS A 171 9.47 -19.44 -6.16
C LYS A 171 8.52 -19.50 -7.35
N GLU A 172 7.72 -18.47 -7.55
CA GLU A 172 6.78 -18.37 -8.68
C GLU A 172 7.53 -18.30 -10.01
N ILE A 173 8.58 -17.46 -10.12
CA ILE A 173 9.45 -17.37 -11.29
C ILE A 173 10.14 -18.71 -11.57
N ALA A 174 10.72 -19.34 -10.55
CA ALA A 174 11.36 -20.64 -10.69
C ALA A 174 10.38 -21.74 -11.17
N GLN A 175 9.12 -21.68 -10.73
CA GLN A 175 8.09 -22.61 -11.18
C GLN A 175 7.72 -22.35 -12.64
N GLU A 176 7.60 -21.08 -13.07
CA GLU A 176 7.34 -20.72 -14.47
C GLU A 176 8.46 -21.20 -15.40
N VAL A 177 9.73 -21.05 -15.00
CA VAL A 177 10.88 -21.59 -15.73
C VAL A 177 10.80 -23.11 -15.83
N LYS A 178 10.54 -23.80 -14.71
CA LYS A 178 10.38 -25.25 -14.68
C LYS A 178 9.26 -25.75 -15.59
N ASP A 179 8.15 -24.99 -15.64
CA ASP A 179 6.97 -25.31 -16.46
C ASP A 179 7.17 -24.93 -17.95
N GLY A 180 8.31 -24.36 -18.34
CA GLY A 180 8.61 -23.90 -19.70
C GLY A 180 7.79 -22.68 -20.14
N LYS A 181 7.22 -21.92 -19.19
CA LYS A 181 6.46 -20.69 -19.45
C LYS A 181 7.33 -19.45 -19.54
N LEU A 182 8.55 -19.51 -19.00
CA LEU A 182 9.53 -18.44 -18.96
C LEU A 182 10.90 -19.03 -19.26
N ASP A 183 11.68 -18.40 -20.17
CA ASP A 183 13.11 -18.73 -20.34
C ASP A 183 13.93 -18.08 -19.22
N ILE A 184 14.90 -18.81 -18.68
CA ILE A 184 15.76 -18.30 -17.61
C ILE A 184 16.54 -17.03 -18.04
N ASN A 185 16.85 -16.90 -19.34
CA ASN A 185 17.54 -15.73 -19.89
C ASN A 185 16.63 -14.50 -20.03
N ASP A 186 15.30 -14.67 -19.96
CA ASP A 186 14.31 -13.58 -20.01
C ASP A 186 13.98 -13.02 -18.63
N ILE A 187 14.57 -13.58 -17.56
CA ILE A 187 14.40 -13.06 -16.22
C ILE A 187 15.11 -11.70 -16.10
N ASN A 188 14.33 -10.65 -15.81
CA ASN A 188 14.80 -9.29 -15.67
C ASN A 188 14.06 -8.57 -14.53
N GLU A 189 14.31 -7.26 -14.32
CA GLU A 189 13.66 -6.46 -13.26
C GLU A 189 12.13 -6.41 -13.40
N GLU A 190 11.62 -6.37 -14.64
CA GLU A 190 10.19 -6.39 -14.91
C GLU A 190 9.57 -7.74 -14.54
N THR A 191 10.28 -8.85 -14.82
CA THR A 191 9.86 -10.18 -14.37
C THR A 191 9.67 -10.22 -12.85
N ILE A 192 10.64 -9.70 -12.09
CA ILE A 192 10.52 -9.63 -10.62
C ILE A 192 9.33 -8.76 -10.23
N SER A 193 9.23 -7.54 -10.79
CA SER A 193 8.17 -6.58 -10.48
C SER A 193 6.76 -7.16 -10.71
N ASN A 194 6.60 -7.97 -11.77
CA ASN A 194 5.34 -8.63 -12.11
C ASN A 194 4.95 -9.77 -11.17
N HIS A 195 5.85 -10.25 -10.31
CA HIS A 195 5.59 -11.26 -9.29
C HIS A 195 5.43 -10.68 -7.87
N LEU A 196 5.59 -9.34 -7.73
CA LEU A 196 5.34 -8.66 -6.46
C LEU A 196 3.84 -8.36 -6.25
N TYR A 197 3.44 -8.18 -5.00
CA TYR A 197 2.05 -7.81 -4.67
C TYR A 197 1.63 -6.47 -5.26
N THR A 198 2.60 -5.59 -5.55
CA THR A 198 2.39 -4.24 -6.10
C THR A 198 2.37 -4.17 -7.62
N LYS A 199 2.42 -5.30 -8.32
CA LYS A 199 2.53 -5.39 -9.80
C LYS A 199 1.54 -4.55 -10.61
N ASN A 200 0.38 -4.25 -10.03
CA ASN A 200 -0.68 -3.46 -10.68
C ASN A 200 -0.78 -2.03 -10.14
N LEU A 201 0.18 -1.60 -9.33
CA LEU A 201 0.25 -0.25 -8.77
C LEU A 201 1.35 0.57 -9.47
N PRO A 202 1.23 1.89 -9.51
CA PRO A 202 2.36 2.73 -9.94
C PRO A 202 3.55 2.55 -8.98
N PRO A 203 4.77 2.87 -9.41
CA PRO A 203 5.91 2.97 -8.53
C PRO A 203 5.61 3.84 -7.31
N ILE A 204 6.25 3.55 -6.20
CA ILE A 204 6.09 4.34 -4.97
C ILE A 204 6.98 5.58 -5.09
N ASP A 205 6.37 6.76 -5.04
CA ASP A 205 7.08 8.02 -5.11
C ASP A 205 7.61 8.44 -3.74
N LEU A 206 6.78 8.31 -2.71
CA LEU A 206 7.05 8.78 -1.37
C LEU A 206 6.74 7.72 -0.32
N MET A 207 7.68 7.46 0.58
CA MET A 207 7.47 6.67 1.79
C MET A 207 7.55 7.57 3.02
N ILE A 208 6.50 7.60 3.83
CA ILE A 208 6.43 8.36 5.07
C ILE A 208 6.44 7.38 6.26
N ARG A 209 7.29 7.63 7.24
CA ARG A 209 7.25 6.93 8.52
C ARG A 209 7.14 7.91 9.67
N THR A 210 6.13 7.69 10.51
CA THR A 210 5.88 8.47 11.71
C THR A 210 6.71 7.99 12.90
N SER A 211 6.81 8.82 13.94
CA SER A 211 7.40 8.55 15.26
C SER A 211 8.93 8.59 15.35
N GLY A 212 9.63 9.20 14.38
CA GLY A 212 11.07 9.46 14.43
C GLY A 212 11.98 8.25 14.18
N GLU A 213 11.42 7.11 13.83
CA GLU A 213 12.19 5.90 13.51
C GLU A 213 12.64 5.91 12.05
N GLN A 214 13.95 5.78 11.81
CA GLN A 214 14.58 5.86 10.48
C GLN A 214 15.00 4.47 9.99
N ARG A 215 14.06 3.60 9.76
CA ARG A 215 14.25 2.24 9.21
C ARG A 215 13.00 1.77 8.47
N LEU A 216 13.14 0.82 7.54
CA LEU A 216 12.03 0.27 6.74
C LEU A 216 11.30 -0.89 7.43
N SER A 217 11.92 -1.56 8.38
CA SER A 217 11.32 -2.68 9.12
C SER A 217 10.74 -3.77 8.21
N ASN A 218 11.50 -4.19 7.19
CA ASN A 218 11.09 -5.20 6.22
C ASN A 218 9.86 -4.80 5.36
N TYR A 219 9.69 -3.49 5.13
CA TYR A 219 8.60 -2.95 4.32
C TYR A 219 9.09 -2.56 2.93
N LEU A 220 8.50 -3.13 1.87
CA LEU A 220 8.63 -2.73 0.46
C LEU A 220 10.09 -2.56 -0.03
N LEU A 221 11.04 -3.40 0.41
CA LEU A 221 12.47 -3.21 0.15
C LEU A 221 12.82 -3.06 -1.33
N TYR A 222 12.18 -3.83 -2.21
CA TYR A 222 12.40 -3.76 -3.66
C TYR A 222 11.73 -2.51 -4.26
N GLN A 223 10.49 -2.25 -3.88
CA GLN A 223 9.67 -1.19 -4.47
C GLN A 223 10.14 0.22 -4.08
N LEU A 224 10.85 0.36 -2.97
CA LEU A 224 11.33 1.64 -2.45
C LEU A 224 12.71 2.06 -2.97
N ALA A 225 13.28 1.33 -3.94
CA ALA A 225 14.64 1.55 -4.42
C ALA A 225 14.90 2.99 -4.90
N TYR A 226 13.90 3.66 -5.47
CA TYR A 226 13.97 5.04 -5.96
C TYR A 226 12.94 5.97 -5.35
N SER A 227 12.30 5.55 -4.25
CA SER A 227 11.34 6.38 -3.53
C SER A 227 12.03 7.43 -2.69
N GLU A 228 11.40 8.58 -2.51
CA GLU A 228 11.81 9.54 -1.49
C GLU A 228 11.31 9.09 -0.10
N PHE A 229 12.10 9.41 0.94
CA PHE A 229 11.77 9.06 2.32
C PHE A 229 11.56 10.32 3.15
N ILE A 230 10.48 10.33 3.95
CA ILE A 230 10.26 11.34 5.00
C ILE A 230 10.03 10.61 6.32
N PHE A 231 10.87 10.94 7.30
CA PHE A 231 10.79 10.43 8.66
C PHE A 231 10.37 11.58 9.59
N THR A 232 9.11 11.55 10.05
CA THR A 232 8.59 12.59 10.95
C THR A 232 8.60 12.14 12.41
N PRO A 233 8.93 13.02 13.38
CA PRO A 233 8.89 12.68 14.79
C PRO A 233 7.45 12.56 15.35
N ILE A 234 6.44 13.00 14.60
CA ILE A 234 5.03 12.98 15.00
C ILE A 234 4.56 11.53 15.13
N TYR A 235 3.85 11.18 16.19
CA TYR A 235 3.24 9.87 16.34
C TYR A 235 2.03 9.72 15.42
N TRP A 236 1.79 8.53 14.86
CA TRP A 236 0.70 8.31 13.92
C TRP A 236 -0.68 8.84 14.36
N PRO A 237 -1.15 8.67 15.62
CA PRO A 237 -2.43 9.26 16.04
C PRO A 237 -2.49 10.79 15.99
N ASP A 238 -1.36 11.47 16.08
CA ASP A 238 -1.25 12.95 16.02
C ASP A 238 -0.84 13.44 14.60
N PHE A 239 -0.61 12.54 13.64
CA PHE A 239 -0.23 12.89 12.27
C PHE A 239 -1.48 13.24 11.46
N HIS A 240 -1.78 14.54 11.38
CA HIS A 240 -2.98 15.07 10.73
C HIS A 240 -2.77 15.38 9.25
N LYS A 241 -3.85 15.82 8.60
CA LYS A 241 -3.84 16.21 7.19
C LYS A 241 -2.78 17.25 6.88
N GLU A 242 -2.61 18.26 7.73
CA GLU A 242 -1.62 19.32 7.58
C GLU A 242 -0.18 18.77 7.59
N ASP A 243 0.10 17.78 8.46
CA ASP A 243 1.41 17.13 8.50
C ASP A 243 1.69 16.32 7.25
N PHE A 244 0.66 15.69 6.70
CA PHE A 244 0.74 14.98 5.42
C PHE A 244 0.99 15.96 4.27
N GLU A 245 0.29 17.08 4.20
CA GLU A 245 0.47 18.13 3.20
C GLU A 245 1.89 18.72 3.27
N ASN A 246 2.42 18.96 4.46
CA ASN A 246 3.82 19.38 4.66
C ASN A 246 4.82 18.34 4.10
N CYS A 247 4.55 17.04 4.27
CA CYS A 247 5.38 16.00 3.64
C CYS A 247 5.30 16.04 2.11
N LEU A 248 4.14 16.33 1.52
CA LEU A 248 4.01 16.47 0.07
C LEU A 248 4.75 17.72 -0.45
N GLU A 249 4.72 18.83 0.28
CA GLU A 249 5.47 20.04 -0.05
C GLU A 249 6.99 19.79 0.04
N GLU A 250 7.46 19.12 1.09
CA GLU A 250 8.87 18.72 1.21
C GLU A 250 9.31 17.84 0.03
N TYR A 251 8.49 16.85 -0.36
CA TYR A 251 8.77 16.02 -1.52
C TYR A 251 8.86 16.85 -2.81
N ARG A 252 7.92 17.77 -3.04
CA ARG A 252 7.88 18.61 -4.25
C ARG A 252 9.06 19.57 -4.34
N ALA A 253 9.64 19.95 -3.20
CA ALA A 253 10.81 20.82 -3.14
C ALA A 253 12.12 20.08 -3.40
N ARG A 254 12.13 18.73 -3.45
CA ARG A 254 13.33 17.94 -3.70
C ARG A 254 13.65 17.87 -5.19
N ASP A 255 14.94 17.94 -5.51
CA ASP A 255 15.46 17.69 -6.86
C ASP A 255 15.78 16.21 -7.04
N ARG A 256 15.06 15.54 -7.96
CA ARG A 256 15.17 14.10 -8.25
C ARG A 256 16.01 13.85 -9.50
N ARG A 257 17.28 13.57 -9.32
CA ARG A 257 18.26 13.48 -10.43
C ARG A 257 18.32 12.14 -11.14
N TYR A 258 17.84 11.04 -10.54
CA TYR A 258 17.91 9.68 -11.11
C TYR A 258 19.27 9.33 -11.73
N GLY A 259 20.38 9.75 -11.09
CA GLY A 259 21.73 9.53 -11.58
C GLY A 259 22.17 10.45 -12.73
N LYS A 260 21.35 11.41 -13.16
CA LYS A 260 21.77 12.42 -14.16
C LYS A 260 22.58 13.54 -13.50
N ILE A 261 23.64 13.97 -14.18
CA ILE A 261 24.40 15.17 -13.84
C ILE A 261 23.80 16.30 -14.68
N GLU A 262 23.35 17.38 -14.04
CA GLU A 262 23.04 18.62 -14.76
C GLU A 262 24.39 19.27 -15.10
N GLU A 263 24.67 19.51 -16.38
CA GLU A 263 25.81 20.27 -16.87
C GLU A 263 25.56 21.78 -16.66
#